data_f83a6aa3329dffc03bcca1c99220d1e4
#
_entry.id   f83a6aa3329dffc03bcca1c99220d1e4
#
_cell.length_a   1.000
_cell.length_b   1.000
_cell.length_c   1.000
_cell.angle_alpha   90.00
_cell.angle_beta   90.00
_cell.angle_gamma   90.00
#
_symmetry.space_group_name_H-M   'P 1'
#
loop_
_entity.id
_entity.type
_entity.pdbx_description
1 polymer ?
#
loop_
_entity_poly.entity_id
_entity_poly.type
_entity_poly.pdbx_seq_one_letter_code
_entity_poly.pdbx_strand_id
1 'polypeptide(L)'
;MVRQILAVLGGLVALAPRRTLAAFETVAVDVDVDAESDEAVSVPTIRPWVPSLVRAEGVLLVLAALVGGRLYRLVIGAVGVGGSIVVTFPRRYQRLATRLIFEDPDRVRWHDRSTPLLRAIGALYVAVALAARRSGASSADAVVAPTEAVAGDDAER
;
A
#
# COMPACT_ATOMS: atom_id res chain seq x y z
N MET A 1 9.77 9.14 -10.53
CA MET A 1 8.51 8.47 -10.93
C MET A 1 7.80 7.77 -9.76
N VAL A 2 8.42 6.84 -8.99
CA VAL A 2 7.75 6.13 -7.88
C VAL A 2 7.14 7.07 -6.83
N ARG A 3 7.84 8.13 -6.43
CA ARG A 3 7.35 9.13 -5.48
C ARG A 3 6.08 9.86 -5.96
N GLN A 4 6.01 10.18 -7.25
CA GLN A 4 4.83 10.84 -7.84
C GLN A 4 3.62 9.91 -7.84
N ILE A 5 3.83 8.63 -8.20
CA ILE A 5 2.76 7.61 -8.18
C ILE A 5 2.24 7.44 -6.75
N LEU A 6 3.12 7.35 -5.75
CA LEU A 6 2.73 7.26 -4.34
C LEU A 6 1.96 8.49 -3.86
N ALA A 7 2.38 9.70 -4.27
CA ALA A 7 1.67 10.93 -3.92
C ALA A 7 0.26 10.96 -4.52
N VAL A 8 0.11 10.57 -5.78
CA VAL A 8 -1.19 10.53 -6.47
C VAL A 8 -2.10 9.47 -5.84
N LEU A 9 -1.62 8.25 -5.65
CA LEU A 9 -2.40 7.17 -5.03
C LEU A 9 -2.79 7.51 -3.59
N GLY A 10 -1.83 8.00 -2.80
CA GLY A 10 -2.11 8.45 -1.43
C GLY A 10 -3.11 9.58 -1.39
N GLY A 11 -3.03 10.54 -2.32
CA GLY A 11 -3.99 11.63 -2.46
C GLY A 11 -5.40 11.13 -2.78
N LEU A 12 -5.55 10.20 -3.72
CA LEU A 12 -6.84 9.59 -4.05
C LEU A 12 -7.47 8.89 -2.83
N VAL A 13 -6.68 8.09 -2.11
CA VAL A 13 -7.11 7.39 -0.90
C VAL A 13 -7.49 8.37 0.21
N ALA A 14 -6.70 9.43 0.41
CA ALA A 14 -6.96 10.45 1.44
C ALA A 14 -8.23 11.27 1.16
N LEU A 15 -8.47 11.62 -0.12
CA LEU A 15 -9.61 12.44 -0.53
C LEU A 15 -10.93 11.67 -0.60
N ALA A 16 -10.88 10.38 -0.97
CA ALA A 16 -12.07 9.57 -1.18
C ALA A 16 -12.03 8.22 -0.45
N PRO A 17 -11.81 8.17 0.89
CA PRO A 17 -11.62 6.92 1.62
C PRO A 17 -12.84 6.00 1.54
N ARG A 18 -14.06 6.56 1.55
CA ARG A 18 -15.29 5.78 1.41
C ARG A 18 -15.43 5.14 0.03
N ARG A 19 -15.01 5.83 -1.05
CA ARG A 19 -15.03 5.26 -2.41
C ARG A 19 -13.99 4.15 -2.55
N THR A 20 -12.82 4.32 -1.94
CA THR A 20 -11.78 3.30 -1.91
C THR A 20 -12.26 2.05 -1.18
N LEU A 21 -12.95 2.21 -0.04
CA LEU A 21 -13.54 1.10 0.70
C LEU A 21 -14.67 0.43 -0.09
N ALA A 22 -15.59 1.18 -0.68
CA ALA A 22 -16.67 0.63 -1.50
C ALA A 22 -16.14 -0.15 -2.71
N ALA A 23 -15.11 0.35 -3.38
CA ALA A 23 -14.46 -0.39 -4.46
C ALA A 23 -13.80 -1.68 -3.96
N PHE A 24 -13.20 -1.66 -2.77
CA PHE A 24 -12.63 -2.85 -2.14
C PHE A 24 -13.73 -3.87 -1.80
N GLU A 25 -14.83 -3.45 -1.19
CA GLU A 25 -15.97 -4.32 -0.88
C GLU A 25 -16.52 -4.99 -2.13
N THR A 26 -16.77 -4.23 -3.19
CA THR A 26 -17.31 -4.76 -4.46
C THR A 26 -16.45 -5.86 -5.07
N VAL A 27 -15.13 -5.77 -4.89
CA VAL A 27 -14.18 -6.70 -5.51
C VAL A 27 -13.81 -7.86 -4.60
N ALA A 28 -13.78 -7.63 -3.29
CA ALA A 28 -13.20 -8.55 -2.32
C ALA A 28 -14.23 -9.35 -1.51
N VAL A 29 -15.43 -8.79 -1.32
CA VAL A 29 -16.44 -9.36 -0.41
C VAL A 29 -17.68 -9.79 -1.18
N ASP A 30 -18.11 -11.01 -0.94
CA ASP A 30 -19.39 -11.53 -1.41
C ASP A 30 -20.44 -11.27 -0.28
N VAL A 31 -21.51 -10.60 -0.63
CA VAL A 31 -22.65 -10.46 0.29
C VAL A 31 -23.59 -11.60 -0.06
N ASP A 32 -23.64 -12.64 0.79
CA ASP A 32 -24.64 -13.68 0.66
C ASP A 32 -26.04 -13.03 0.81
N VAL A 33 -26.66 -12.82 -0.32
CA VAL A 33 -28.10 -12.55 -0.39
C VAL A 33 -28.77 -13.91 -0.34
N ASP A 34 -28.96 -14.46 0.85
CA ASP A 34 -29.82 -15.61 1.02
C ASP A 34 -31.22 -15.19 0.60
N ALA A 35 -31.62 -15.57 -0.60
CA ALA A 35 -32.85 -15.18 -1.27
C ALA A 35 -34.13 -15.72 -0.57
N GLU A 36 -34.00 -16.43 0.54
CA GLU A 36 -35.11 -17.06 1.27
C GLU A 36 -35.44 -16.42 2.64
N SER A 37 -34.65 -15.48 3.13
CA SER A 37 -34.98 -14.78 4.35
C SER A 37 -35.54 -13.38 4.07
N ASP A 38 -36.78 -13.15 4.42
CA ASP A 38 -37.48 -11.85 4.43
C ASP A 38 -36.82 -10.83 5.42
N GLU A 39 -35.73 -11.21 6.07
CA GLU A 39 -34.90 -10.32 6.87
C GLU A 39 -34.03 -9.49 5.93
N ALA A 40 -34.24 -8.19 5.98
CA ALA A 40 -33.50 -7.17 5.24
C ALA A 40 -32.01 -7.52 5.18
N VAL A 41 -31.50 -7.73 3.96
CA VAL A 41 -30.08 -8.05 3.67
C VAL A 41 -29.21 -7.02 4.39
N SER A 42 -28.72 -7.37 5.56
CA SER A 42 -27.86 -6.50 6.33
C SER A 42 -26.44 -6.59 5.75
N VAL A 43 -26.10 -5.61 4.92
CA VAL A 43 -24.75 -5.41 4.42
C VAL A 43 -23.80 -5.33 5.62
N PRO A 44 -22.67 -6.07 5.63
CA PRO A 44 -21.73 -6.04 6.73
C PRO A 44 -21.28 -4.61 7.02
N THR A 45 -21.52 -4.14 8.25
CA THR A 45 -21.21 -2.76 8.62
C THR A 45 -19.73 -2.59 8.87
N ILE A 46 -19.11 -1.65 8.15
CA ILE A 46 -17.71 -1.26 8.40
C ILE A 46 -17.63 -0.44 9.69
N ARG A 47 -16.65 -0.75 10.52
CA ARG A 47 -16.42 0.01 11.78
C ARG A 47 -16.19 1.49 11.51
N PRO A 48 -16.74 2.41 12.33
CA PRO A 48 -16.72 3.86 12.08
C PRO A 48 -15.33 4.48 11.97
N TRP A 49 -14.32 3.87 12.58
CA TRP A 49 -12.93 4.37 12.57
C TRP A 49 -12.15 4.01 11.29
N VAL A 50 -12.60 2.99 10.53
CA VAL A 50 -11.87 2.48 9.34
C VAL A 50 -11.70 3.55 8.26
N PRO A 51 -12.72 4.34 7.87
CA PRO A 51 -12.53 5.41 6.88
C PRO A 51 -11.49 6.46 7.32
N SER A 52 -11.41 6.74 8.63
CA SER A 52 -10.43 7.66 9.18
C SER A 52 -9.02 7.08 9.12
N LEU A 53 -8.85 5.79 9.36
CA LEU A 53 -7.57 5.10 9.21
C LEU A 53 -7.09 5.10 7.75
N VAL A 54 -7.98 4.76 6.82
CA VAL A 54 -7.68 4.78 5.37
C VAL A 54 -7.27 6.17 4.91
N ARG A 55 -7.94 7.21 5.41
CA ARG A 55 -7.55 8.60 5.15
C ARG A 55 -6.17 8.91 5.71
N ALA A 56 -5.89 8.53 6.95
CA ALA A 56 -4.60 8.75 7.59
C ALA A 56 -3.46 8.05 6.84
N GLU A 57 -3.69 6.82 6.36
CA GLU A 57 -2.75 6.09 5.52
C GLU A 57 -2.47 6.84 4.21
N GLY A 58 -3.51 7.31 3.52
CA GLY A 58 -3.36 8.12 2.31
C GLY A 58 -2.54 9.39 2.54
N VAL A 59 -2.82 10.13 3.62
CA VAL A 59 -2.05 11.32 4.02
C VAL A 59 -0.60 10.96 4.31
N LEU A 60 -0.34 9.86 5.03
CA LEU A 60 1.01 9.40 5.34
C LEU A 60 1.81 9.08 4.06
N LEU A 61 1.19 8.44 3.06
CA LEU A 61 1.81 8.17 1.77
C LEU A 61 2.17 9.47 1.03
N VAL A 62 1.27 10.45 1.02
CA VAL A 62 1.54 11.78 0.43
C VAL A 62 2.70 12.46 1.15
N LEU A 63 2.66 12.55 2.48
CA LEU A 63 3.72 13.17 3.27
C LEU A 63 5.06 12.48 3.04
N ALA A 64 5.08 11.15 3.04
CA ALA A 64 6.30 10.39 2.76
C ALA A 64 6.86 10.70 1.37
N ALA A 65 5.99 10.80 0.37
CA ALA A 65 6.38 11.14 -1.00
C ALA A 65 6.90 12.59 -1.13
N LEU A 66 6.33 13.55 -0.40
CA LEU A 66 6.74 14.95 -0.45
C LEU A 66 8.02 15.22 0.34
N VAL A 67 8.06 14.78 1.60
CA VAL A 67 9.19 15.01 2.51
C VAL A 67 10.42 14.20 2.09
N GLY A 68 10.22 12.95 1.65
CA GLY A 68 11.33 12.08 1.25
C GLY A 68 12.18 11.62 2.43
N GLY A 69 13.48 11.39 2.19
CA GLY A 69 14.46 11.07 3.22
C GLY A 69 14.15 9.80 4.02
N ARG A 70 14.27 9.89 5.35
CA ARG A 70 14.04 8.75 6.26
C ARG A 70 12.59 8.32 6.31
N LEU A 71 11.64 9.27 6.30
CA LEU A 71 10.20 8.97 6.32
C LEU A 71 9.79 8.14 5.11
N TYR A 72 10.21 8.55 3.92
CA TYR A 72 9.96 7.79 2.69
C TYR A 72 10.48 6.36 2.77
N ARG A 73 11.72 6.17 3.25
CA ARG A 73 12.32 4.84 3.39
C ARG A 73 11.59 3.95 4.38
N LEU A 74 11.13 4.52 5.51
CA LEU A 74 10.33 3.79 6.49
C LEU A 74 8.98 3.36 5.92
N VAL A 75 8.26 4.28 5.29
CA VAL A 75 6.93 3.99 4.70
C VAL A 75 7.05 2.96 3.58
N ILE A 76 8.01 3.11 2.67
CA ILE A 76 8.27 2.12 1.61
C ILE A 76 8.68 0.76 2.20
N GLY A 77 9.48 0.77 3.27
CA GLY A 77 9.81 -0.45 4.00
C GLY A 77 8.58 -1.15 4.57
N ALA A 78 7.70 -0.40 5.23
CA ALA A 78 6.45 -0.92 5.78
C ALA A 78 5.52 -1.46 4.67
N VAL A 79 5.38 -0.74 3.55
CA VAL A 79 4.63 -1.20 2.37
C VAL A 79 5.17 -2.53 1.83
N GLY A 80 6.50 -2.64 1.73
CA GLY A 80 7.15 -3.88 1.27
C GLY A 80 6.94 -5.06 2.23
N VAL A 81 7.06 -4.83 3.53
CA VAL A 81 6.80 -5.86 4.56
C VAL A 81 5.32 -6.26 4.57
N GLY A 82 4.40 -5.29 4.55
CA GLY A 82 2.96 -5.55 4.47
C GLY A 82 2.60 -6.35 3.22
N GLY A 83 3.13 -5.95 2.06
CA GLY A 83 2.96 -6.69 0.80
C GLY A 83 3.46 -8.13 0.89
N SER A 84 4.62 -8.36 1.50
CA SER A 84 5.18 -9.70 1.71
C SER A 84 4.29 -10.58 2.59
N ILE A 85 3.69 -10.02 3.64
CA ILE A 85 2.75 -10.72 4.52
C ILE A 85 1.50 -11.13 3.74
N VAL A 86 0.95 -10.21 2.93
CA VAL A 86 -0.25 -10.47 2.12
C VAL A 86 0.01 -11.57 1.07
N VAL A 87 1.17 -11.56 0.41
CA VAL A 87 1.55 -12.59 -0.57
C VAL A 87 1.70 -13.96 0.10
N THR A 88 2.39 -13.99 1.25
CA THR A 88 2.75 -15.24 1.92
C THR A 88 1.58 -15.86 2.68
N PHE A 89 0.78 -15.02 3.34
CA PHE A 89 -0.30 -15.47 4.23
C PHE A 89 -1.65 -14.82 3.91
N PRO A 90 -2.17 -14.90 2.67
CA PRO A 90 -3.37 -14.18 2.26
C PRO A 90 -4.60 -14.54 3.11
N ARG A 91 -4.79 -15.82 3.42
CA ARG A 91 -5.92 -16.28 4.25
C ARG A 91 -5.85 -15.80 5.70
N ARG A 92 -4.64 -15.67 6.27
CA ARG A 92 -4.48 -15.10 7.62
C ARG A 92 -4.74 -13.59 7.60
N TYR A 93 -4.25 -12.92 6.58
CA TYR A 93 -4.53 -11.51 6.37
C TYR A 93 -6.03 -11.25 6.21
N GLN A 94 -6.74 -12.02 5.38
CA GLN A 94 -8.20 -11.91 5.22
C GLN A 94 -8.92 -12.04 6.57
N ARG A 95 -8.62 -13.07 7.35
CA ARG A 95 -9.23 -13.27 8.68
C ARG A 95 -8.97 -12.10 9.64
N LEU A 96 -7.75 -11.58 9.64
CA LEU A 96 -7.38 -10.43 10.45
C LEU A 96 -8.11 -9.17 9.98
N ALA A 97 -8.10 -8.90 8.67
CA ALA A 97 -8.78 -7.77 8.06
C ALA A 97 -10.29 -7.79 8.35
N THR A 98 -10.95 -8.96 8.20
CA THR A 98 -12.36 -9.12 8.52
C THR A 98 -12.66 -8.73 9.97
N ARG A 99 -11.90 -9.25 10.93
CA ARG A 99 -12.09 -8.93 12.36
C ARG A 99 -11.84 -7.46 12.70
N LEU A 100 -10.91 -6.82 12.00
CA LEU A 100 -10.56 -5.43 12.27
C LEU A 100 -11.53 -4.45 11.58
N ILE A 101 -11.94 -4.74 10.35
CA ILE A 101 -12.69 -3.80 9.50
C ILE A 101 -14.20 -3.88 9.77
N PHE A 102 -14.74 -5.08 9.96
CA PHE A 102 -16.18 -5.29 10.06
C PHE A 102 -16.65 -5.46 11.52
N GLU A 103 -17.87 -5.00 11.80
CA GLU A 103 -18.51 -5.18 13.11
C GLU A 103 -18.92 -6.63 13.32
N ASP A 104 -19.47 -7.26 12.26
CA ASP A 104 -19.93 -8.64 12.23
C ASP A 104 -19.03 -9.49 11.31
N PRO A 105 -17.85 -9.94 11.80
CA PRO A 105 -16.90 -10.67 10.98
C PRO A 105 -17.41 -12.03 10.47
N ASP A 106 -18.37 -12.64 11.18
CA ASP A 106 -18.90 -13.97 10.86
C ASP A 106 -19.86 -13.94 9.64
N ARG A 107 -20.38 -12.76 9.30
CA ARG A 107 -21.24 -12.55 8.13
C ARG A 107 -20.48 -12.22 6.86
N VAL A 108 -19.15 -12.00 6.94
CA VAL A 108 -18.32 -11.61 5.80
C VAL A 108 -17.79 -12.84 5.10
N ARG A 109 -18.20 -13.06 3.86
CA ARG A 109 -17.63 -14.07 2.97
C ARG A 109 -16.73 -13.42 1.94
N TRP A 110 -15.55 -13.97 1.78
CA TRP A 110 -14.61 -13.51 0.77
C TRP A 110 -14.84 -14.25 -0.54
N HIS A 111 -14.90 -13.51 -1.62
CA HIS A 111 -14.99 -14.07 -2.96
C HIS A 111 -13.82 -15.03 -3.24
N ASP A 112 -14.01 -16.11 -3.99
CA ASP A 112 -12.93 -17.05 -4.35
C ASP A 112 -11.79 -16.34 -5.09
N ARG A 113 -12.11 -15.29 -5.83
CA ARG A 113 -11.15 -14.43 -6.55
C ARG A 113 -10.35 -13.48 -5.66
N SER A 114 -10.75 -13.27 -4.42
CA SER A 114 -10.07 -12.33 -3.52
C SER A 114 -8.66 -12.78 -3.12
N THR A 115 -8.43 -14.09 -2.98
CA THR A 115 -7.10 -14.63 -2.64
C THR A 115 -6.05 -14.33 -3.72
N PRO A 116 -6.27 -14.65 -5.01
CA PRO A 116 -5.31 -14.30 -6.06
C PRO A 116 -5.17 -12.78 -6.24
N LEU A 117 -6.25 -12.02 -6.09
CA LEU A 117 -6.20 -10.56 -6.15
C LEU A 117 -5.33 -9.97 -5.04
N LEU A 118 -5.51 -10.41 -3.78
CA LEU A 118 -4.68 -9.97 -2.66
C LEU A 118 -3.20 -10.31 -2.88
N ARG A 119 -2.90 -11.49 -3.41
CA ARG A 119 -1.53 -11.83 -3.79
C ARG A 119 -0.97 -10.91 -4.84
N ALA A 120 -1.75 -10.57 -5.87
CA ALA A 120 -1.32 -9.64 -6.92
C ALA A 120 -1.05 -8.24 -6.35
N ILE A 121 -1.93 -7.73 -5.48
CA ILE A 121 -1.75 -6.44 -4.79
C ILE A 121 -0.50 -6.48 -3.88
N GLY A 122 -0.34 -7.55 -3.10
CA GLY A 122 0.84 -7.72 -2.24
C GLY A 122 2.14 -7.79 -3.05
N ALA A 123 2.14 -8.52 -4.17
CA ALA A 123 3.29 -8.59 -5.08
C ALA A 123 3.61 -7.22 -5.70
N LEU A 124 2.59 -6.45 -6.08
CA LEU A 124 2.76 -5.07 -6.54
C LEU A 124 3.41 -4.19 -5.47
N TYR A 125 2.99 -4.29 -4.21
CA TYR A 125 3.58 -3.54 -3.10
C TYR A 125 5.06 -3.89 -2.90
N VAL A 126 5.40 -5.17 -2.96
CA VAL A 126 6.80 -5.63 -2.90
C VAL A 126 7.60 -5.09 -4.08
N ALA A 127 7.07 -5.16 -5.30
CA ALA A 127 7.74 -4.64 -6.49
C ALA A 127 8.00 -3.13 -6.40
N VAL A 128 7.01 -2.35 -5.94
CA VAL A 128 7.14 -0.91 -5.71
C VAL A 128 8.21 -0.62 -4.65
N ALA A 129 8.23 -1.37 -3.55
CA ALA A 129 9.22 -1.20 -2.50
C ALA A 129 10.64 -1.51 -2.98
N LEU A 130 10.82 -2.57 -3.78
CA LEU A 130 12.09 -2.92 -4.39
C LEU A 130 12.56 -1.89 -5.42
N ALA A 131 11.66 -1.43 -6.29
CA ALA A 131 11.96 -0.39 -7.27
C ALA A 131 12.40 0.92 -6.60
N ALA A 132 11.71 1.32 -5.51
CA ALA A 132 12.07 2.50 -4.75
C ALA A 132 13.45 2.41 -4.10
N ARG A 133 13.83 1.23 -3.58
CA ARG A 133 15.16 0.99 -3.00
C ARG A 133 16.26 1.06 -4.06
N ARG A 134 16.04 0.46 -5.23
CA ARG A 134 17.02 0.50 -6.35
C ARG A 134 17.28 1.92 -6.83
N SER A 135 16.22 2.73 -6.98
CA SER A 135 16.36 4.15 -7.37
C SER A 135 17.15 4.98 -6.35
N GLY A 136 17.06 4.67 -5.06
CA GLY A 136 17.82 5.33 -4.00
C GLY A 136 19.30 4.94 -3.98
N ALA A 137 19.65 3.70 -4.29
CA ALA A 137 21.03 3.22 -4.34
C ALA A 137 21.80 3.86 -5.51
N SER A 138 21.18 3.92 -6.69
CA SER A 138 21.81 4.51 -7.89
C SER A 138 22.17 6.00 -7.73
N SER A 139 21.44 6.73 -6.89
CA SER A 139 21.74 8.14 -6.62
C SER A 139 22.89 8.32 -5.61
N ALA A 140 23.14 7.35 -4.75
CA ALA A 140 24.25 7.36 -3.81
C ALA A 140 25.60 7.10 -4.49
N ASP A 141 25.62 6.17 -5.44
CA ASP A 141 26.84 5.83 -6.19
C ASP A 141 27.28 6.96 -7.14
N ALA A 142 26.35 7.76 -7.64
CA ALA A 142 26.66 8.91 -8.50
C ALA A 142 27.35 10.08 -7.75
N VAL A 143 27.24 10.13 -6.43
CA VAL A 143 27.85 11.20 -5.60
C VAL A 143 29.29 10.84 -5.17
N VAL A 144 29.68 9.57 -5.29
CA VAL A 144 30.99 9.06 -4.87
C VAL A 144 32.00 8.94 -6.03
N ALA A 145 31.64 9.45 -7.21
CA ALA A 145 32.66 9.54 -8.30
C ALA A 145 33.81 10.47 -7.86
N PRO A 146 35.04 9.96 -7.67
CA PRO A 146 36.12 10.79 -7.19
C PRO A 146 36.47 11.84 -8.24
N THR A 147 36.59 13.10 -7.79
CA THR A 147 37.24 14.17 -8.52
C THR A 147 38.76 13.91 -8.54
N GLU A 148 39.17 12.83 -9.17
CA GLU A 148 40.57 12.59 -9.48
C GLU A 148 40.81 12.94 -10.94
N ALA A 149 41.04 14.19 -11.24
CA ALA A 149 41.77 14.62 -12.44
C ALA A 149 41.93 16.13 -12.52
N VAL A 150 42.48 16.80 -11.49
CA VAL A 150 43.17 18.07 -11.71
C VAL A 150 44.33 18.22 -10.69
N ALA A 151 45.36 17.48 -10.88
CA ALA A 151 46.65 17.80 -10.27
C ALA A 151 47.76 17.17 -11.13
N GLY A 152 48.23 17.87 -12.11
CA GLY A 152 49.39 17.46 -12.84
C GLY A 152 49.52 18.11 -14.22
N ASP A 153 49.82 19.39 -14.25
CA ASP A 153 50.64 19.96 -15.33
C ASP A 153 50.97 21.44 -15.06
N ASP A 154 51.84 21.72 -14.09
CA ASP A 154 52.56 22.98 -13.98
C ASP A 154 53.88 22.78 -13.22
N ALA A 155 54.78 21.98 -13.82
CA ALA A 155 56.18 21.94 -13.36
C ALA A 155 57.11 21.59 -14.55
N GLU A 156 57.19 22.51 -15.52
CA GLU A 156 58.35 22.64 -16.39
C GLU A 156 58.28 23.97 -17.18
N ARG A 157 58.82 25.05 -16.56
CA ARG A 157 59.58 26.11 -17.28
C ARG A 157 60.34 27.00 -16.30
#